data_72bfa40a597843e83afe888cbe202fe7
#
_entry.id   72bfa40a597843e83afe888cbe202fe7
#
_cell.length_a   1.000
_cell.length_b   1.000
_cell.length_c   1.000
_cell.angle_alpha   90.00
_cell.angle_beta   90.00
_cell.angle_gamma   90.00
#
_symmetry.space_group_name_H-M   'P 1'
#
loop_
_entity.id
_entity.type
_entity.pdbx_description
1 polymer ?
#
loop_
_entity_poly.entity_id
_entity_poly.type
_entity_poly.pdbx_seq_one_letter_code
_entity_poly.pdbx_strand_id
1 'polypeptide(L)'
;MTVSNIDPQMNRNKAIAIIAILVVILLVAIFIPDDGGAIKSISYYDEGDDATYTFSGDKDGYIDLDGITLRIEGRDTLVEEDEDGNDVATYKVVDGKVVIYGVTFDVDVNKFYTTFWALVPPIVAITLALITKEVYSSLFIGILMGAFLWAKFNLEGTINHVVNDGFVASIADSWDAGILLFLVVLGIIGVLVLKSGGTKAYGEWALKHIKSRKMAQLATFFLGVLIFVDDYFNCLTVGSIMRPLTDKFKISRAKLAYLIDSTAAPICIIAPVSSWAAAVTSSMGSSVMGHNTMSVFIECIPYNFYALFTIVTIVTICLLDFDFGPMKKHEDNAKNTGDLFSTEDRPYENVVEEKVNENGHILDLILPVFIFLIPSCIICLIYTGGFFDGASFVDSFADADAATGLAMGSMVGLIITIVYLVLRKASTFHDLMDSLPKGFRNMVPAILILIFAWTLTSITKELGSSAYVTSVLADAGNLKNFLPAIFMVVACFIAFSTGTSWGTMGIMLPIVAAFTDDYNLLLIGISACMAGAVFGDHCSPISDTTIMSSAGAQCSHIVHVSTQAPYALVVAGVSFVFYIFAGFLPSVAWIFTIVGCAAMVGVLFGMKMIMDKKAEPAEAA
;
A
#
# COMPACT_ATOMS: atom_id res chain seq x y z
N MET A 1 15.84 21.08 7.69
CA MET A 1 15.99 20.50 6.34
C MET A 1 17.05 21.29 5.60
N THR A 2 18.27 20.79 5.57
CA THR A 2 19.30 21.29 4.65
C THR A 2 18.99 20.66 3.29
N VAL A 3 18.51 21.46 2.37
CA VAL A 3 18.38 21.10 0.96
C VAL A 3 19.78 20.66 0.51
N SER A 4 19.95 19.36 0.27
CA SER A 4 21.18 18.83 -0.31
C SER A 4 21.46 19.60 -1.59
N ASN A 5 22.72 20.00 -1.81
CA ASN A 5 23.21 20.61 -3.04
C ASN A 5 23.05 19.62 -4.20
N ILE A 6 21.83 19.49 -4.74
CA ILE A 6 21.56 18.78 -5.98
C ILE A 6 22.03 19.70 -7.08
N ASP A 7 23.02 19.26 -7.85
CA ASP A 7 23.58 20.02 -8.97
C ASP A 7 22.45 20.43 -9.93
N PRO A 8 22.15 21.75 -10.08
CA PRO A 8 21.06 22.22 -10.93
C PRO A 8 21.20 21.80 -12.41
N GLN A 9 22.41 21.55 -12.89
CA GLN A 9 22.66 21.06 -14.25
C GLN A 9 22.29 19.59 -14.41
N MET A 10 22.56 18.76 -13.41
CA MET A 10 22.20 17.35 -13.43
C MET A 10 20.67 17.18 -13.41
N ASN A 11 19.94 18.01 -12.65
CA ASN A 11 18.48 18.02 -12.65
C ASN A 11 17.90 18.48 -14.01
N ARG A 12 18.50 19.50 -14.62
CA ARG A 12 18.08 19.99 -15.94
C ARG A 12 18.24 18.93 -17.02
N ASN A 13 19.36 18.19 -17.04
CA ASN A 13 19.61 17.16 -18.03
C ASN A 13 18.66 15.95 -17.87
N LYS A 14 18.36 15.56 -16.62
CA LYS A 14 17.36 14.54 -16.33
C LYS A 14 15.96 14.98 -16.78
N ALA A 15 15.56 16.20 -16.47
CA ALA A 15 14.28 16.74 -16.90
C ALA A 15 14.14 16.78 -18.44
N ILE A 16 15.20 17.20 -19.15
CA ILE A 16 15.21 17.19 -20.62
C ILE A 16 15.09 15.76 -21.16
N ALA A 17 15.81 14.80 -20.56
CA ALA A 17 15.72 13.39 -20.97
C ALA A 17 14.32 12.80 -20.75
N ILE A 18 13.70 13.10 -19.62
CA ILE A 18 12.32 12.69 -19.32
C ILE A 18 11.34 13.27 -20.34
N ILE A 19 11.40 14.57 -20.57
CA ILE A 19 10.55 15.25 -21.56
C ILE A 19 10.76 14.63 -22.95
N ALA A 20 12.01 14.38 -23.35
CA ALA A 20 12.31 13.74 -24.62
C ALA A 20 11.72 12.33 -24.75
N ILE A 21 11.79 11.52 -23.68
CA ILE A 21 11.18 10.17 -23.65
C ILE A 21 9.66 10.28 -23.79
N LEU A 22 9.02 11.15 -23.03
CA LEU A 22 7.56 11.36 -23.09
C LEU A 22 7.12 11.83 -24.47
N VAL A 23 7.86 12.78 -25.08
CA VAL A 23 7.59 13.26 -26.43
C VAL A 23 7.76 12.12 -27.45
N VAL A 24 8.77 11.27 -27.30
CA VAL A 24 8.94 10.10 -28.20
C VAL A 24 7.78 9.12 -28.05
N ILE A 25 7.35 8.80 -26.83
CA ILE A 25 6.18 7.94 -26.60
C ILE A 25 4.93 8.54 -27.26
N LEU A 26 4.67 9.82 -27.05
CA LEU A 26 3.54 10.50 -27.67
C LEU A 26 3.62 10.54 -29.21
N LEU A 27 4.79 10.82 -29.77
CA LEU A 27 4.98 10.79 -31.22
C LEU A 27 4.75 9.37 -31.78
N VAL A 28 5.28 8.34 -31.16
CA VAL A 28 5.03 6.94 -31.56
C VAL A 28 3.53 6.65 -31.51
N ALA A 29 2.83 7.06 -30.43
CA ALA A 29 1.40 6.85 -30.29
C ALA A 29 0.56 7.55 -31.39
N ILE A 30 0.97 8.76 -31.81
CA ILE A 30 0.29 9.50 -32.89
C ILE A 30 0.40 8.76 -34.22
N PHE A 31 1.58 8.18 -34.52
CA PHE A 31 1.85 7.52 -35.80
C PHE A 31 1.42 6.05 -35.85
N ILE A 32 0.84 5.52 -34.79
CA ILE A 32 0.27 4.17 -34.84
C ILE A 32 -0.91 4.14 -35.81
N PRO A 33 -0.94 3.18 -36.73
CA PRO A 33 -2.09 3.01 -37.62
C PRO A 33 -3.39 2.77 -36.81
N ASP A 34 -4.50 3.21 -37.37
CA ASP A 34 -5.82 3.05 -36.73
C ASP A 34 -6.38 1.62 -36.84
N ASP A 35 -5.61 0.64 -37.31
CA ASP A 35 -6.04 -0.72 -37.66
C ASP A 35 -5.94 -1.75 -36.52
N GLY A 36 -5.78 -1.34 -35.29
CA GLY A 36 -5.63 -2.25 -34.14
C GLY A 36 -6.52 -1.95 -32.92
N GLY A 37 -7.43 -0.97 -33.01
CA GLY A 37 -8.28 -0.59 -31.90
C GLY A 37 -9.59 -1.38 -31.83
N ALA A 38 -10.08 -1.63 -30.64
CA ALA A 38 -11.37 -2.27 -30.41
C ALA A 38 -12.49 -1.24 -30.27
N ILE A 39 -13.73 -1.67 -30.50
CA ILE A 39 -14.95 -0.91 -30.19
C ILE A 39 -15.02 -0.73 -28.68
N LYS A 40 -15.06 0.52 -28.22
CA LYS A 40 -15.12 0.83 -26.79
C LYS A 40 -16.58 0.93 -26.31
N SER A 41 -17.42 1.60 -27.11
CA SER A 41 -18.82 1.82 -26.76
C SER A 41 -19.63 2.12 -28.01
N ILE A 42 -20.94 1.91 -27.91
CA ILE A 42 -21.93 2.36 -28.87
C ILE A 42 -22.92 3.28 -28.16
N SER A 43 -23.38 4.32 -28.83
CA SER A 43 -24.34 5.26 -28.24
C SER A 43 -25.36 5.70 -29.29
N TYR A 44 -26.56 6.04 -28.84
CA TYR A 44 -27.55 6.70 -29.66
C TYR A 44 -28.22 7.83 -28.87
N TYR A 45 -28.69 8.82 -29.60
CA TYR A 45 -29.49 9.92 -29.04
C TYR A 45 -30.96 9.64 -29.31
N ASP A 46 -31.77 9.64 -28.26
CA ASP A 46 -33.22 9.50 -28.36
C ASP A 46 -33.87 10.89 -28.30
N GLU A 47 -34.37 11.36 -29.43
CA GLU A 47 -35.05 12.66 -29.56
C GLU A 47 -36.36 12.70 -28.73
N GLY A 48 -36.95 11.55 -28.40
CA GLY A 48 -38.21 11.44 -27.64
C GLY A 48 -37.99 11.64 -26.14
N ASP A 49 -36.84 11.34 -25.65
CA ASP A 49 -36.45 11.41 -24.22
C ASP A 49 -35.40 12.50 -23.94
N ASP A 50 -34.93 13.16 -24.98
CA ASP A 50 -33.84 14.18 -24.93
C ASP A 50 -32.57 13.64 -24.19
N ALA A 51 -32.26 12.36 -24.37
CA ALA A 51 -31.20 11.65 -23.67
C ALA A 51 -30.24 10.93 -24.64
N THR A 52 -28.97 10.81 -24.23
CA THR A 52 -27.99 9.97 -24.91
C THR A 52 -27.76 8.70 -24.10
N TYR A 53 -27.98 7.56 -24.72
CA TYR A 53 -27.73 6.25 -24.15
C TYR A 53 -26.39 5.73 -24.67
N THR A 54 -25.53 5.26 -23.74
CA THR A 54 -24.20 4.74 -24.09
C THR A 54 -24.01 3.37 -23.45
N PHE A 55 -23.64 2.39 -24.27
CA PHE A 55 -23.36 1.01 -23.89
C PHE A 55 -21.87 0.75 -24.09
N SER A 56 -21.16 0.38 -23.04
CA SER A 56 -19.70 0.18 -23.06
C SER A 56 -19.38 -1.30 -23.12
N GLY A 57 -18.30 -1.64 -23.82
CA GLY A 57 -17.78 -3.01 -23.85
C GLY A 57 -17.31 -3.46 -22.45
N ASP A 58 -17.60 -4.71 -22.12
CA ASP A 58 -17.09 -5.34 -20.92
C ASP A 58 -15.65 -5.88 -21.12
N LYS A 59 -15.12 -6.53 -20.08
CA LYS A 59 -13.77 -7.12 -20.10
C LYS A 59 -13.60 -8.27 -21.10
N ASP A 60 -14.70 -8.89 -21.51
CA ASP A 60 -14.71 -10.02 -22.43
C ASP A 60 -15.03 -9.59 -23.88
N GLY A 61 -15.24 -8.28 -24.10
CA GLY A 61 -15.52 -7.70 -25.41
C GLY A 61 -16.98 -7.78 -25.83
N TYR A 62 -17.88 -7.88 -24.86
CA TYR A 62 -19.33 -7.85 -25.10
C TYR A 62 -19.93 -6.49 -24.76
N ILE A 63 -20.97 -6.12 -25.46
CA ILE A 63 -21.83 -4.95 -25.17
C ILE A 63 -23.24 -5.48 -24.94
N ASP A 64 -23.81 -5.22 -23.78
CA ASP A 64 -25.23 -5.49 -23.51
C ASP A 64 -26.06 -4.26 -23.87
N LEU A 65 -26.93 -4.42 -24.85
CA LEU A 65 -27.83 -3.40 -25.38
C LEU A 65 -29.28 -3.79 -25.06
N ASP A 66 -29.75 -3.43 -23.86
CA ASP A 66 -31.13 -3.70 -23.40
C ASP A 66 -31.61 -5.14 -23.64
N GLY A 67 -30.76 -6.12 -23.29
CA GLY A 67 -31.05 -7.54 -23.47
C GLY A 67 -30.60 -8.13 -24.80
N ILE A 68 -29.85 -7.39 -25.60
CA ILE A 68 -29.18 -7.87 -26.81
C ILE A 68 -27.70 -7.95 -26.49
N THR A 69 -27.12 -9.14 -26.45
CA THR A 69 -25.69 -9.34 -26.24
C THR A 69 -24.95 -9.27 -27.55
N LEU A 70 -24.07 -8.28 -27.69
CA LEU A 70 -23.24 -8.05 -28.86
C LEU A 70 -21.79 -8.39 -28.56
N ARG A 71 -21.21 -9.35 -29.25
CA ARG A 71 -19.77 -9.65 -29.20
C ARG A 71 -19.03 -8.76 -30.19
N ILE A 72 -17.94 -8.16 -29.73
CA ILE A 72 -17.07 -7.35 -30.57
C ILE A 72 -16.16 -8.28 -31.35
N GLU A 73 -16.28 -8.31 -32.67
CA GLU A 73 -15.42 -9.09 -33.57
C GLU A 73 -14.53 -8.16 -34.41
N GLY A 74 -13.27 -8.08 -33.99
CA GLY A 74 -12.33 -7.16 -34.60
C GLY A 74 -12.68 -5.71 -34.37
N ARG A 75 -12.45 -4.84 -35.38
CA ARG A 75 -12.57 -3.39 -35.26
C ARG A 75 -13.92 -2.83 -35.70
N ASP A 76 -14.54 -3.44 -36.67
CA ASP A 76 -15.67 -2.89 -37.42
C ASP A 76 -16.89 -3.80 -37.46
N THR A 77 -16.91 -4.84 -36.63
CA THR A 77 -17.94 -5.85 -36.65
C THR A 77 -18.46 -6.13 -35.23
N LEU A 78 -19.77 -6.16 -35.08
CA LEU A 78 -20.49 -6.59 -33.90
C LEU A 78 -21.30 -7.82 -34.27
N VAL A 79 -21.24 -8.87 -33.47
CA VAL A 79 -21.96 -10.10 -33.64
C VAL A 79 -22.95 -10.25 -32.50
N GLU A 80 -24.21 -10.37 -32.81
CA GLU A 80 -25.29 -10.67 -31.86
C GLU A 80 -25.29 -12.15 -31.55
N GLU A 81 -25.29 -12.51 -30.27
CA GLU A 81 -25.36 -13.90 -29.78
C GLU A 81 -26.69 -14.14 -29.05
N ASP A 82 -27.22 -15.35 -29.17
CA ASP A 82 -28.36 -15.82 -28.41
C ASP A 82 -27.93 -16.31 -27.00
N GLU A 83 -28.92 -16.69 -26.16
CA GLU A 83 -28.68 -17.22 -24.80
C GLU A 83 -27.82 -18.50 -24.78
N ASP A 84 -27.75 -19.20 -25.91
CA ASP A 84 -26.94 -20.42 -26.09
C ASP A 84 -25.53 -20.13 -26.69
N GLY A 85 -25.21 -18.86 -26.98
CA GLY A 85 -23.91 -18.39 -27.50
C GLY A 85 -23.75 -18.62 -29.02
N ASN A 86 -24.89 -18.75 -29.79
CA ASN A 86 -24.83 -18.87 -31.24
C ASN A 86 -24.97 -17.49 -31.91
N ASP A 87 -24.25 -17.28 -33.00
CA ASP A 87 -24.31 -16.04 -33.78
C ASP A 87 -25.69 -15.88 -34.45
N VAL A 88 -26.44 -14.85 -34.10
CA VAL A 88 -27.78 -14.53 -34.60
C VAL A 88 -27.71 -13.53 -35.74
N ALA A 89 -26.92 -12.48 -35.61
CA ALA A 89 -26.78 -11.44 -36.60
C ALA A 89 -25.37 -10.81 -36.55
N THR A 90 -24.94 -10.25 -37.70
CA THR A 90 -23.66 -9.55 -37.80
C THR A 90 -23.90 -8.13 -38.31
N TYR A 91 -23.35 -7.15 -37.56
CA TYR A 91 -23.50 -5.74 -37.87
C TYR A 91 -22.13 -5.13 -38.15
N LYS A 92 -21.99 -4.49 -39.30
CA LYS A 92 -20.73 -3.85 -39.69
C LYS A 92 -20.75 -2.36 -39.37
N VAL A 93 -19.70 -1.89 -38.71
CA VAL A 93 -19.53 -0.47 -38.43
C VAL A 93 -18.99 0.23 -39.68
N VAL A 94 -19.69 1.26 -40.15
CA VAL A 94 -19.30 2.05 -41.31
C VAL A 94 -19.24 3.54 -40.90
N ASP A 95 -18.11 4.17 -41.10
CA ASP A 95 -17.86 5.59 -40.73
C ASP A 95 -18.20 5.92 -39.28
N GLY A 96 -17.87 4.99 -38.35
CA GLY A 96 -18.15 5.16 -36.92
C GLY A 96 -19.63 5.02 -36.55
N LYS A 97 -20.45 4.39 -37.39
CA LYS A 97 -21.86 4.14 -37.14
C LYS A 97 -22.23 2.69 -37.41
N VAL A 98 -23.20 2.20 -36.69
CA VAL A 98 -23.79 0.87 -36.91
C VAL A 98 -25.32 0.96 -36.83
N VAL A 99 -25.98 0.19 -37.65
CA VAL A 99 -27.45 0.11 -37.62
C VAL A 99 -27.85 -1.26 -37.04
N ILE A 100 -28.51 -1.25 -35.91
CA ILE A 100 -29.00 -2.45 -35.20
C ILE A 100 -30.50 -2.29 -35.08
N TYR A 101 -31.25 -3.26 -35.62
CA TYR A 101 -32.71 -3.24 -35.67
C TYR A 101 -33.35 -1.94 -36.20
N GLY A 102 -32.65 -1.27 -37.14
CA GLY A 102 -33.12 -0.04 -37.76
C GLY A 102 -32.79 1.25 -37.00
N VAL A 103 -32.16 1.15 -35.84
CA VAL A 103 -31.64 2.31 -35.06
C VAL A 103 -30.17 2.52 -35.39
N THR A 104 -29.81 3.77 -35.61
CA THR A 104 -28.39 4.13 -35.88
C THR A 104 -27.68 4.50 -34.59
N PHE A 105 -26.61 3.78 -34.29
CA PHE A 105 -25.75 4.00 -33.15
C PHE A 105 -24.42 4.61 -33.60
N ASP A 106 -23.90 5.54 -32.84
CA ASP A 106 -22.54 6.04 -32.96
C ASP A 106 -21.58 5.09 -32.22
N VAL A 107 -20.47 4.70 -32.88
CA VAL A 107 -19.49 3.74 -32.37
C VAL A 107 -18.19 4.45 -32.04
N ASP A 108 -17.79 4.40 -30.77
CA ASP A 108 -16.48 4.89 -30.34
C ASP A 108 -15.41 3.79 -30.49
N VAL A 109 -14.55 3.94 -31.50
CA VAL A 109 -13.38 3.07 -31.71
C VAL A 109 -12.15 3.80 -31.23
N ASN A 110 -11.46 3.23 -30.23
CA ASN A 110 -10.18 3.75 -29.75
C ASN A 110 -9.04 2.77 -30.06
N LYS A 111 -8.05 3.21 -30.82
CA LYS A 111 -6.89 2.39 -31.23
C LYS A 111 -5.99 1.99 -30.07
N PHE A 112 -6.16 2.60 -28.90
CA PHE A 112 -5.39 2.29 -27.69
C PHE A 112 -6.16 1.37 -26.73
N TYR A 113 -7.48 1.22 -26.92
CA TYR A 113 -8.34 0.41 -26.08
C TYR A 113 -8.00 -1.09 -26.22
N THR A 114 -7.88 -1.79 -25.09
CA THR A 114 -7.53 -3.23 -25.00
C THR A 114 -6.23 -3.61 -25.71
N THR A 115 -5.28 -2.69 -25.82
CA THR A 115 -3.96 -2.94 -26.41
C THR A 115 -2.85 -2.70 -25.40
N PHE A 116 -1.59 -2.99 -25.76
CA PHE A 116 -0.44 -2.66 -24.93
C PHE A 116 -0.44 -1.19 -24.44
N TRP A 117 -1.04 -0.26 -25.21
CA TRP A 117 -1.13 1.15 -24.86
C TRP A 117 -1.97 1.41 -23.62
N ALA A 118 -2.88 0.51 -23.28
CA ALA A 118 -3.62 0.60 -22.01
C ALA A 118 -2.71 0.47 -20.78
N LEU A 119 -1.54 -0.18 -20.90
CA LEU A 119 -0.55 -0.29 -19.83
C LEU A 119 0.49 0.85 -19.83
N VAL A 120 0.53 1.69 -20.86
CA VAL A 120 1.51 2.79 -20.95
C VAL A 120 1.37 3.80 -19.80
N PRO A 121 0.18 4.23 -19.36
CA PRO A 121 0.02 5.13 -18.22
C PRO A 121 0.71 4.64 -16.93
N PRO A 122 0.43 3.44 -16.41
CA PRO A 122 1.12 2.94 -15.23
C PRO A 122 2.62 2.66 -15.48
N ILE A 123 3.02 2.20 -16.67
CA ILE A 123 4.44 1.99 -17.01
C ILE A 123 5.19 3.34 -16.99
N VAL A 124 4.58 4.40 -17.51
CA VAL A 124 5.16 5.76 -17.46
C VAL A 124 5.28 6.23 -16.01
N ALA A 125 4.21 6.08 -15.21
CA ALA A 125 4.23 6.43 -13.79
C ALA A 125 5.36 5.70 -13.04
N ILE A 126 5.46 4.37 -13.21
CA ILE A 126 6.52 3.53 -12.61
C ILE A 126 7.91 3.98 -13.06
N THR A 127 8.10 4.14 -14.37
CA THR A 127 9.41 4.50 -14.95
C THR A 127 9.87 5.87 -14.44
N LEU A 128 8.96 6.84 -14.41
CA LEU A 128 9.26 8.17 -13.89
C LEU A 128 9.56 8.13 -12.39
N ALA A 129 8.78 7.39 -11.60
CA ALA A 129 9.02 7.22 -10.18
C ALA A 129 10.42 6.64 -9.89
N LEU A 130 10.85 5.63 -10.66
CA LEU A 130 12.19 5.06 -10.57
C LEU A 130 13.31 6.07 -10.90
N ILE A 131 13.09 6.93 -11.90
CA ILE A 131 14.09 7.91 -12.36
C ILE A 131 14.14 9.15 -11.46
N THR A 132 12.95 9.70 -11.14
CA THR A 132 12.83 10.98 -10.41
C THR A 132 12.90 10.81 -8.92
N LYS A 133 12.53 9.63 -8.41
CA LYS A 133 12.34 9.31 -6.99
C LYS A 133 11.26 10.21 -6.37
N GLU A 134 10.22 10.52 -7.15
CA GLU A 134 9.13 11.38 -6.75
C GLU A 134 7.81 10.80 -7.26
N VAL A 135 6.86 10.54 -6.34
CA VAL A 135 5.61 9.81 -6.62
C VAL A 135 4.56 10.69 -7.24
N TYR A 136 4.31 11.88 -6.68
CA TYR A 136 3.17 12.71 -7.09
C TYR A 136 3.26 13.14 -8.54
N SER A 137 4.41 13.67 -8.97
CA SER A 137 4.62 14.08 -10.35
C SER A 137 4.60 12.89 -11.31
N SER A 138 5.10 11.74 -10.87
CA SER A 138 5.12 10.52 -11.67
C SER A 138 3.73 9.97 -11.92
N LEU A 139 2.88 9.89 -10.88
CA LEU A 139 1.47 9.53 -10.99
C LEU A 139 0.73 10.52 -11.88
N PHE A 140 0.92 11.84 -11.67
CA PHE A 140 0.25 12.88 -12.46
C PHE A 140 0.58 12.79 -13.95
N ILE A 141 1.85 12.55 -14.30
CA ILE A 141 2.25 12.38 -15.70
C ILE A 141 1.66 11.08 -16.28
N GLY A 142 1.60 10.00 -15.51
CA GLY A 142 0.88 8.78 -15.90
C GLY A 142 -0.60 9.04 -16.19
N ILE A 143 -1.28 9.76 -15.30
CA ILE A 143 -2.67 10.18 -15.46
C ILE A 143 -2.84 11.01 -16.75
N LEU A 144 -2.01 12.02 -16.96
CA LEU A 144 -2.05 12.84 -18.17
C LEU A 144 -1.84 11.99 -19.44
N MET A 145 -0.88 11.06 -19.42
CA MET A 145 -0.63 10.16 -20.53
C MET A 145 -1.85 9.29 -20.84
N GLY A 146 -2.47 8.71 -19.82
CA GLY A 146 -3.68 7.90 -19.97
C GLY A 146 -4.84 8.71 -20.57
N ALA A 147 -5.07 9.88 -20.03
CA ALA A 147 -6.13 10.78 -20.51
C ALA A 147 -5.88 11.25 -21.97
N PHE A 148 -4.63 11.50 -22.38
CA PHE A 148 -4.29 11.79 -23.76
C PHE A 148 -4.62 10.63 -24.71
N LEU A 149 -4.31 9.41 -24.32
CA LEU A 149 -4.64 8.21 -25.11
C LEU A 149 -6.15 7.98 -25.16
N TRP A 150 -6.85 8.17 -24.04
CA TRP A 150 -8.30 8.04 -23.95
C TRP A 150 -9.01 9.07 -24.82
N ALA A 151 -8.61 10.33 -24.75
CA ALA A 151 -9.18 11.45 -25.51
C ALA A 151 -8.68 11.53 -26.96
N LYS A 152 -7.91 10.54 -27.45
CA LYS A 152 -7.36 10.54 -28.83
C LYS A 152 -6.60 11.82 -29.14
N PHE A 153 -5.81 12.32 -28.18
CA PHE A 153 -5.04 13.59 -28.23
C PHE A 153 -5.87 14.86 -28.32
N ASN A 154 -7.17 14.82 -28.03
CA ASN A 154 -7.97 16.01 -27.87
C ASN A 154 -7.64 16.69 -26.53
N LEU A 155 -7.19 17.96 -26.56
CA LEU A 155 -6.74 18.65 -25.36
C LEU A 155 -7.89 18.94 -24.38
N GLU A 156 -9.05 19.38 -24.90
CA GLU A 156 -10.22 19.66 -24.08
C GLU A 156 -10.75 18.38 -23.42
N GLY A 157 -10.89 17.32 -24.21
CA GLY A 157 -11.27 15.99 -23.70
C GLY A 157 -10.29 15.48 -22.67
N THR A 158 -8.98 15.66 -22.87
CA THR A 158 -7.94 15.27 -21.90
C THR A 158 -8.10 16.00 -20.57
N ILE A 159 -8.23 17.33 -20.60
CA ILE A 159 -8.36 18.14 -19.38
C ILE A 159 -9.65 17.76 -18.63
N ASN A 160 -10.76 17.64 -19.37
CA ASN A 160 -12.04 17.26 -18.77
C ASN A 160 -11.97 15.88 -18.13
N HIS A 161 -11.38 14.92 -18.81
CA HIS A 161 -11.23 13.56 -18.32
C HIS A 161 -10.32 13.46 -17.08
N VAL A 162 -9.20 14.19 -17.05
CA VAL A 162 -8.33 14.25 -15.85
C VAL A 162 -9.06 14.88 -14.66
N VAL A 163 -9.77 15.99 -14.89
CA VAL A 163 -10.36 16.75 -13.77
C VAL A 163 -11.67 16.14 -13.32
N ASN A 164 -12.65 15.98 -14.22
CA ASN A 164 -14.00 15.57 -13.84
C ASN A 164 -14.10 14.06 -13.64
N ASP A 165 -13.69 13.28 -14.65
CA ASP A 165 -13.84 11.82 -14.62
C ASP A 165 -12.73 11.15 -13.78
N GLY A 166 -11.60 11.84 -13.60
CA GLY A 166 -10.48 11.43 -12.76
C GLY A 166 -10.58 11.95 -11.32
N PHE A 167 -9.99 13.12 -11.04
CA PHE A 167 -9.84 13.63 -9.67
C PHE A 167 -11.17 13.88 -8.95
N VAL A 168 -12.12 14.55 -9.64
CA VAL A 168 -13.43 14.87 -9.01
C VAL A 168 -14.21 13.58 -8.77
N ALA A 169 -14.27 12.67 -9.74
CA ALA A 169 -14.96 11.40 -9.60
C ALA A 169 -14.38 10.55 -8.46
N SER A 170 -13.04 10.45 -8.36
CA SER A 170 -12.37 9.71 -7.29
C SER A 170 -12.66 10.28 -5.90
N ILE A 171 -12.76 11.60 -5.75
CA ILE A 171 -13.07 12.22 -4.44
C ILE A 171 -14.57 12.14 -4.13
N ALA A 172 -15.44 12.17 -5.15
CA ALA A 172 -16.89 12.12 -5.01
C ALA A 172 -17.44 10.70 -4.84
N ASP A 173 -16.64 9.68 -5.13
CA ASP A 173 -17.03 8.29 -4.90
C ASP A 173 -17.22 8.03 -3.40
N SER A 174 -18.34 7.44 -3.02
CA SER A 174 -18.70 7.26 -1.62
C SER A 174 -17.79 6.25 -0.90
N TRP A 175 -17.30 5.23 -1.62
CA TRP A 175 -16.34 4.27 -1.10
C TRP A 175 -14.99 4.94 -0.80
N ASP A 176 -14.43 5.66 -1.77
CA ASP A 176 -13.16 6.36 -1.63
C ASP A 176 -13.23 7.43 -0.55
N ALA A 177 -14.32 8.23 -0.52
CA ALA A 177 -14.55 9.25 0.51
C ALA A 177 -14.62 8.65 1.92
N GLY A 178 -15.22 7.45 2.08
CA GLY A 178 -15.26 6.71 3.35
C GLY A 178 -13.85 6.36 3.85
N ILE A 179 -12.98 5.88 2.96
CA ILE A 179 -11.58 5.58 3.27
C ILE A 179 -10.81 6.84 3.66
N LEU A 180 -10.98 7.95 2.94
CA LEU A 180 -10.34 9.22 3.28
C LEU A 180 -10.77 9.71 4.67
N LEU A 181 -12.06 9.60 5.01
CA LEU A 181 -12.56 9.97 6.33
C LEU A 181 -11.95 9.09 7.42
N PHE A 182 -11.87 7.77 7.21
CA PHE A 182 -11.24 6.85 8.14
C PHE A 182 -9.79 7.23 8.43
N LEU A 183 -8.98 7.50 7.41
CA LEU A 183 -7.59 7.92 7.56
C LEU A 183 -7.46 9.22 8.38
N VAL A 184 -8.29 10.21 8.08
CA VAL A 184 -8.31 11.47 8.83
C VAL A 184 -8.57 11.22 10.32
N VAL A 185 -9.56 10.38 10.62
CA VAL A 185 -9.94 10.05 12.01
C VAL A 185 -8.82 9.29 12.71
N LEU A 186 -8.14 8.35 12.03
CA LEU A 186 -6.98 7.65 12.59
C LEU A 186 -5.87 8.63 12.98
N GLY A 187 -5.53 9.55 12.07
CA GLY A 187 -4.51 10.58 12.34
C GLY A 187 -4.89 11.46 13.55
N ILE A 188 -6.18 11.78 13.71
CA ILE A 188 -6.68 12.53 14.86
C ILE A 188 -6.51 11.72 16.15
N ILE A 189 -6.97 10.46 16.18
CA ILE A 189 -6.86 9.59 17.38
C ILE A 189 -5.39 9.45 17.78
N GLY A 190 -4.47 9.28 16.82
CA GLY A 190 -3.04 9.23 17.08
C GLY A 190 -2.52 10.46 17.81
N VAL A 191 -2.88 11.66 17.37
CA VAL A 191 -2.49 12.91 18.02
C VAL A 191 -3.12 13.05 19.42
N LEU A 192 -4.39 12.63 19.60
CA LEU A 192 -5.07 12.67 20.89
C LEU A 192 -4.41 11.76 21.93
N VAL A 193 -4.06 10.54 21.53
CA VAL A 193 -3.36 9.55 22.38
C VAL A 193 -1.99 10.06 22.78
N LEU A 194 -1.24 10.65 21.86
CA LEU A 194 0.06 11.25 22.18
C LEU A 194 -0.08 12.38 23.21
N LYS A 195 -1.01 13.32 23.00
CA LYS A 195 -1.25 14.46 23.89
C LYS A 195 -1.74 14.07 25.28
N SER A 196 -2.51 12.97 25.40
CA SER A 196 -3.04 12.50 26.67
C SER A 196 -1.97 12.12 27.70
N GLY A 197 -0.74 11.85 27.24
CA GLY A 197 0.39 11.38 28.06
C GLY A 197 0.36 9.87 28.34
N GLY A 198 -0.56 9.11 27.73
CA GLY A 198 -0.65 7.66 27.89
C GLY A 198 0.61 6.95 27.44
N THR A 199 1.22 7.43 26.37
CA THR A 199 2.49 6.95 25.84
C THR A 199 3.66 7.14 26.81
N LYS A 200 3.77 8.33 27.42
CA LYS A 200 4.76 8.64 28.47
C LYS A 200 4.60 7.73 29.68
N ALA A 201 3.37 7.56 30.16
CA ALA A 201 3.06 6.69 31.30
C ALA A 201 3.46 5.23 31.07
N TYR A 202 3.29 4.72 29.85
CA TYR A 202 3.78 3.38 29.46
C TYR A 202 5.30 3.30 29.54
N GLY A 203 6.02 4.30 29.02
CA GLY A 203 7.48 4.36 29.10
C GLY A 203 8.00 4.34 30.53
N GLU A 204 7.40 5.12 31.43
CA GLU A 204 7.75 5.13 32.86
C GLU A 204 7.48 3.79 33.55
N TRP A 205 6.38 3.12 33.21
CA TRP A 205 6.06 1.78 33.70
C TRP A 205 7.10 0.77 33.20
N ALA A 206 7.47 0.81 31.92
CA ALA A 206 8.46 -0.05 31.31
C ALA A 206 9.85 0.10 31.98
N LEU A 207 10.27 1.34 32.28
CA LEU A 207 11.52 1.63 32.99
C LEU A 207 11.59 1.00 34.41
N LYS A 208 10.45 0.86 35.07
CA LYS A 208 10.38 0.24 36.42
C LYS A 208 10.35 -1.28 36.40
N HIS A 209 9.75 -1.89 35.40
CA HIS A 209 9.48 -3.34 35.35
C HIS A 209 10.47 -4.13 34.51
N ILE A 210 11.05 -3.55 33.49
CA ILE A 210 11.98 -4.21 32.57
C ILE A 210 13.40 -4.21 33.16
N LYS A 211 14.04 -5.39 33.22
CA LYS A 211 15.30 -5.59 33.94
C LYS A 211 16.43 -6.14 33.06
N SER A 212 16.20 -6.42 31.80
CA SER A 212 17.24 -6.95 30.92
C SER A 212 17.18 -6.34 29.51
N ARG A 213 18.33 -6.37 28.83
CA ARG A 213 18.47 -5.92 27.45
C ARG A 213 17.51 -6.63 26.47
N LYS A 214 17.42 -7.96 26.58
CA LYS A 214 16.49 -8.76 25.78
C LYS A 214 15.03 -8.34 26.00
N MET A 215 14.65 -8.18 27.27
CA MET A 215 13.29 -7.74 27.61
C MET A 215 13.01 -6.31 27.11
N ALA A 216 14.02 -5.41 27.08
CA ALA A 216 13.84 -4.07 26.55
C ALA A 216 13.58 -4.10 25.04
N GLN A 217 14.31 -4.90 24.26
CA GLN A 217 14.06 -5.09 22.83
C GLN A 217 12.69 -5.72 22.56
N LEU A 218 12.33 -6.80 23.29
CA LEU A 218 11.00 -7.42 23.15
C LEU A 218 9.87 -6.49 23.57
N ALA A 219 10.05 -5.66 24.60
CA ALA A 219 9.04 -4.67 25.00
C ALA A 219 8.88 -3.58 23.92
N THR A 220 9.96 -3.20 23.24
CA THR A 220 9.88 -2.29 22.08
C THR A 220 9.08 -2.94 20.95
N PHE A 221 9.40 -4.20 20.63
CA PHE A 221 8.64 -4.98 19.65
C PHE A 221 7.16 -5.08 20.00
N PHE A 222 6.82 -5.47 21.24
CA PHE A 222 5.43 -5.60 21.65
C PHE A 222 4.68 -4.26 21.64
N LEU A 223 5.34 -3.16 22.00
CA LEU A 223 4.73 -1.84 21.89
C LEU A 223 4.47 -1.48 20.41
N GLY A 224 5.40 -1.78 19.51
CA GLY A 224 5.19 -1.61 18.06
C GLY A 224 4.01 -2.44 17.57
N VAL A 225 3.90 -3.70 17.97
CA VAL A 225 2.73 -4.55 17.66
C VAL A 225 1.44 -3.96 18.23
N LEU A 226 1.46 -3.38 19.42
CA LEU A 226 0.29 -2.74 20.02
C LEU A 226 -0.17 -1.48 19.26
N ILE A 227 0.73 -0.77 18.61
CA ILE A 227 0.43 0.45 17.87
C ILE A 227 0.32 0.13 16.35
N PHE A 228 -0.48 -0.87 15.99
CA PHE A 228 -0.62 -1.37 14.62
C PHE A 228 -1.60 -0.58 13.75
N VAL A 229 -2.30 0.37 14.31
CA VAL A 229 -3.40 1.09 13.64
C VAL A 229 -2.89 1.93 12.46
N ASP A 230 -1.70 2.52 12.63
CA ASP A 230 -1.07 3.38 11.63
C ASP A 230 0.47 3.36 11.81
N ASP A 231 1.20 3.24 10.72
CA ASP A 231 2.65 3.12 10.71
C ASP A 231 3.37 4.42 11.06
N TYR A 232 2.90 5.58 10.61
CA TYR A 232 3.47 6.87 10.98
C TYR A 232 3.32 7.16 12.46
N PHE A 233 2.13 6.88 13.00
CA PHE A 233 1.89 6.98 14.44
C PHE A 233 2.76 6.00 15.22
N ASN A 234 2.95 4.78 14.73
CA ASN A 234 3.86 3.78 15.30
C ASN A 234 5.29 4.32 15.37
N CYS A 235 5.86 4.75 14.23
CA CYS A 235 7.24 5.19 14.13
C CYS A 235 7.61 6.27 15.14
N LEU A 236 6.80 7.30 15.25
CA LEU A 236 7.06 8.43 16.15
C LEU A 236 6.83 8.07 17.62
N THR A 237 5.75 7.31 17.88
CA THR A 237 5.30 7.01 19.25
C THR A 237 6.20 5.99 19.92
N VAL A 238 6.46 4.85 19.28
CA VAL A 238 7.33 3.79 19.84
C VAL A 238 8.72 4.34 20.11
N GLY A 239 9.27 5.14 19.19
CA GLY A 239 10.58 5.75 19.34
C GLY A 239 10.66 6.65 20.57
N SER A 240 9.75 7.60 20.68
CA SER A 240 9.75 8.56 21.80
C SER A 240 9.61 7.88 23.17
N ILE A 241 8.80 6.83 23.25
CA ILE A 241 8.53 6.09 24.49
C ILE A 241 9.70 5.19 24.90
N MET A 242 10.28 4.47 23.93
CA MET A 242 11.22 3.39 24.22
C MET A 242 12.67 3.85 24.28
N ARG A 243 13.00 5.05 23.76
CA ARG A 243 14.36 5.62 23.86
C ARG A 243 14.96 5.58 25.28
N PRO A 244 14.29 6.12 26.31
CA PRO A 244 14.88 6.11 27.66
C PRO A 244 15.16 4.70 28.18
N LEU A 245 14.32 3.73 27.80
CA LEU A 245 14.51 2.33 28.16
C LEU A 245 15.68 1.69 27.43
N THR A 246 15.74 1.87 26.11
CA THR A 246 16.81 1.30 25.27
C THR A 246 18.16 1.91 25.62
N ASP A 247 18.22 3.21 25.93
CA ASP A 247 19.42 3.90 26.39
C ASP A 247 19.95 3.31 27.71
N LYS A 248 19.06 3.11 28.69
CA LYS A 248 19.39 2.49 29.97
C LYS A 248 20.03 1.12 29.81
N PHE A 249 19.60 0.35 28.82
CA PHE A 249 20.11 -1.00 28.54
C PHE A 249 21.21 -1.03 27.46
N LYS A 250 21.77 0.13 27.08
CA LYS A 250 22.83 0.27 26.11
C LYS A 250 22.52 -0.41 24.77
N ILE A 251 21.28 -0.25 24.28
CA ILE A 251 20.85 -0.66 22.93
C ILE A 251 21.14 0.52 22.01
N SER A 252 21.79 0.29 20.87
CA SER A 252 22.14 1.36 19.95
C SER A 252 20.90 2.02 19.36
N ARG A 253 21.02 3.30 19.00
CA ARG A 253 19.96 4.05 18.32
C ARG A 253 19.59 3.43 16.96
N ALA A 254 20.57 2.86 16.28
CA ALA A 254 20.36 2.10 15.05
C ALA A 254 19.46 0.87 15.27
N LYS A 255 19.69 0.11 16.35
CA LYS A 255 18.87 -1.04 16.69
C LYS A 255 17.45 -0.63 17.10
N LEU A 256 17.31 0.44 17.85
CA LEU A 256 15.99 1.00 18.17
C LEU A 256 15.24 1.40 16.91
N ALA A 257 15.86 2.14 15.99
CA ALA A 257 15.27 2.53 14.73
C ALA A 257 14.80 1.32 13.90
N TYR A 258 15.62 0.26 13.82
CA TYR A 258 15.25 -1.00 13.17
C TYR A 258 14.03 -1.65 13.82
N LEU A 259 13.97 -1.72 15.15
CA LEU A 259 12.82 -2.31 15.85
C LEU A 259 11.53 -1.54 15.60
N ILE A 260 11.61 -0.21 15.52
CA ILE A 260 10.47 0.66 15.22
C ILE A 260 10.00 0.40 13.79
N ASP A 261 10.86 0.57 12.80
CA ASP A 261 10.53 0.48 11.38
C ASP A 261 9.97 -0.90 11.02
N SER A 262 10.64 -1.95 11.50
CA SER A 262 10.23 -3.35 11.28
C SER A 262 8.95 -3.75 12.04
N THR A 263 8.41 -2.92 12.93
CA THR A 263 7.11 -3.11 13.59
C THR A 263 6.05 -2.09 13.16
N ALA A 264 6.38 -1.21 12.25
CA ALA A 264 5.44 -0.25 11.66
C ALA A 264 4.71 -0.91 10.47
N ALA A 265 5.20 -0.75 9.26
CA ALA A 265 4.59 -1.28 8.05
C ALA A 265 4.33 -2.80 8.09
N PRO A 266 5.28 -3.69 8.55
CA PRO A 266 5.02 -5.13 8.57
C PRO A 266 3.90 -5.57 9.51
N ILE A 267 3.60 -4.82 10.56
CA ILE A 267 2.48 -5.13 11.45
C ILE A 267 1.19 -4.54 10.89
N CYS A 268 1.21 -3.29 10.42
CA CYS A 268 0.02 -2.62 9.89
C CYS A 268 -0.56 -3.35 8.68
N ILE A 269 0.28 -3.91 7.78
CA ILE A 269 -0.16 -4.58 6.55
C ILE A 269 -0.81 -5.95 6.78
N ILE A 270 -0.74 -6.49 7.99
CA ILE A 270 -1.42 -7.75 8.37
C ILE A 270 -2.52 -7.51 9.41
N ALA A 271 -2.83 -6.25 9.71
CA ALA A 271 -3.83 -5.87 10.69
C ALA A 271 -5.13 -5.43 10.00
N PRO A 272 -6.28 -6.13 10.24
CA PRO A 272 -7.53 -5.86 9.52
C PRO A 272 -8.16 -4.49 9.82
N VAL A 273 -7.80 -3.87 10.95
CA VAL A 273 -8.27 -2.52 11.32
C VAL A 273 -7.05 -1.59 11.39
N SER A 274 -6.53 -1.24 10.23
CA SER A 274 -5.37 -0.35 10.09
C SER A 274 -5.54 0.59 8.91
N SER A 275 -4.72 1.64 8.86
CA SER A 275 -4.61 2.50 7.68
C SER A 275 -4.21 1.71 6.43
N TRP A 276 -3.42 0.64 6.60
CA TRP A 276 -2.97 -0.21 5.51
C TRP A 276 -4.06 -1.12 4.95
N ALA A 277 -4.93 -1.69 5.80
CA ALA A 277 -6.09 -2.43 5.34
C ALA A 277 -6.99 -1.55 4.46
N ALA A 278 -7.22 -0.30 4.87
CA ALA A 278 -7.96 0.68 4.08
C ALA A 278 -7.27 0.98 2.73
N ALA A 279 -5.96 1.23 2.74
CA ALA A 279 -5.21 1.53 1.51
C ALA A 279 -5.18 0.36 0.52
N VAL A 280 -4.97 -0.86 1.02
CA VAL A 280 -4.94 -2.07 0.17
C VAL A 280 -6.30 -2.36 -0.43
N THR A 281 -7.37 -2.35 0.39
CA THR A 281 -8.73 -2.61 -0.09
C THR A 281 -9.18 -1.56 -1.09
N SER A 282 -8.94 -0.26 -0.81
CA SER A 282 -9.29 0.83 -1.73
C SER A 282 -8.53 0.77 -3.06
N SER A 283 -7.26 0.35 -3.04
CA SER A 283 -6.46 0.20 -4.26
C SER A 283 -6.99 -0.93 -5.18
N MET A 284 -7.70 -1.91 -4.62
CA MET A 284 -8.33 -3.00 -5.37
C MET A 284 -9.78 -2.70 -5.77
N GLY A 285 -10.40 -1.66 -5.22
CA GLY A 285 -11.82 -1.33 -5.38
C GLY A 285 -12.72 -2.16 -4.46
N SER A 286 -14.03 -2.16 -4.71
CA SER A 286 -15.01 -2.82 -3.84
C SER A 286 -15.03 -4.36 -3.94
N SER A 287 -14.62 -4.91 -5.08
CA SER A 287 -14.59 -6.37 -5.28
C SER A 287 -13.50 -6.79 -6.26
N VAL A 288 -12.93 -7.98 -6.05
CA VAL A 288 -11.96 -8.63 -6.94
C VAL A 288 -12.43 -10.07 -7.16
N MET A 289 -12.59 -10.47 -8.42
CA MET A 289 -13.11 -11.79 -8.81
C MET A 289 -14.45 -12.15 -8.13
N GLY A 290 -15.31 -11.15 -7.87
CA GLY A 290 -16.58 -11.34 -7.17
C GLY A 290 -16.48 -11.47 -5.65
N HIS A 291 -15.27 -11.42 -5.07
CA HIS A 291 -15.05 -11.41 -3.62
C HIS A 291 -14.91 -9.98 -3.10
N ASN A 292 -15.43 -9.72 -1.91
CA ASN A 292 -15.22 -8.46 -1.19
C ASN A 292 -13.75 -8.25 -0.89
N THR A 293 -13.22 -7.04 -1.13
CA THR A 293 -11.78 -6.75 -0.99
C THR A 293 -11.27 -6.83 0.44
N MET A 294 -12.12 -6.60 1.45
CA MET A 294 -11.74 -6.82 2.85
C MET A 294 -11.52 -8.31 3.14
N SER A 295 -12.37 -9.18 2.60
CA SER A 295 -12.18 -10.64 2.68
C SER A 295 -10.89 -11.06 2.00
N VAL A 296 -10.65 -10.60 0.77
CA VAL A 296 -9.40 -10.84 0.03
C VAL A 296 -8.18 -10.39 0.84
N PHE A 297 -8.23 -9.19 1.44
CA PHE A 297 -7.15 -8.69 2.28
C PHE A 297 -6.85 -9.61 3.47
N ILE A 298 -7.89 -10.06 4.18
CA ILE A 298 -7.73 -10.95 5.34
C ILE A 298 -7.16 -12.30 4.91
N GLU A 299 -7.65 -12.84 3.81
CA GLU A 299 -7.17 -14.11 3.26
C GLU A 299 -5.74 -14.02 2.72
N CYS A 300 -5.25 -12.82 2.35
CA CYS A 300 -3.86 -12.57 1.99
C CYS A 300 -2.89 -12.61 3.19
N ILE A 301 -3.35 -12.37 4.43
CA ILE A 301 -2.48 -12.27 5.62
C ILE A 301 -1.56 -13.47 5.79
N PRO A 302 -2.04 -14.73 5.72
CA PRO A 302 -1.18 -15.91 5.85
C PRO A 302 -0.08 -16.02 4.79
N TYR A 303 -0.24 -15.37 3.66
CA TYR A 303 0.71 -15.40 2.54
C TYR A 303 1.65 -14.19 2.51
N ASN A 304 1.50 -13.22 3.41
CA ASN A 304 2.44 -12.10 3.50
C ASN A 304 3.75 -12.53 4.17
N PHE A 305 4.56 -13.26 3.40
CA PHE A 305 5.78 -13.89 3.91
C PHE A 305 6.77 -12.85 4.45
N TYR A 306 6.93 -11.71 3.80
CA TYR A 306 7.88 -10.69 4.27
C TYR A 306 7.51 -10.13 5.64
N ALA A 307 6.25 -9.78 5.86
CA ALA A 307 5.78 -9.28 7.14
C ALA A 307 5.91 -10.33 8.25
N LEU A 308 5.45 -11.56 8.00
CA LEU A 308 5.51 -12.66 8.97
C LEU A 308 6.95 -13.08 9.29
N PHE A 309 7.82 -13.16 8.27
CA PHE A 309 9.22 -13.52 8.49
C PHE A 309 10.02 -12.38 9.15
N THR A 310 9.64 -11.12 8.94
CA THR A 310 10.19 -9.97 9.68
C THR A 310 9.88 -10.09 11.17
N ILE A 311 8.64 -10.41 11.53
CA ILE A 311 8.25 -10.66 12.93
C ILE A 311 9.08 -11.76 13.54
N VAL A 312 9.20 -12.91 12.87
CA VAL A 312 10.01 -14.04 13.32
C VAL A 312 11.48 -13.64 13.47
N THR A 313 11.99 -12.84 12.53
CA THR A 313 13.37 -12.31 12.59
C THR A 313 13.60 -11.46 13.81
N ILE A 314 12.74 -10.47 14.08
CA ILE A 314 12.86 -9.58 15.25
C ILE A 314 12.88 -10.40 16.54
N VAL A 315 11.89 -11.28 16.71
CA VAL A 315 11.80 -12.12 17.93
C VAL A 315 13.05 -12.99 18.08
N THR A 316 13.50 -13.62 17.00
CA THR A 316 14.68 -14.51 17.02
C THR A 316 15.95 -13.76 17.38
N ILE A 317 16.24 -12.61 16.75
CA ILE A 317 17.45 -11.84 17.05
C ILE A 317 17.44 -11.25 18.48
N CYS A 318 16.27 -10.83 18.98
CA CYS A 318 16.12 -10.35 20.35
C CYS A 318 16.38 -11.48 21.38
N LEU A 319 15.84 -12.67 21.16
CA LEU A 319 16.03 -13.83 22.04
C LEU A 319 17.47 -14.34 22.02
N LEU A 320 18.09 -14.38 20.84
CA LEU A 320 19.48 -14.82 20.70
C LEU A 320 20.50 -13.75 21.13
N ASP A 321 20.09 -12.49 21.33
CA ASP A 321 20.96 -11.29 21.48
C ASP A 321 22.07 -11.28 20.42
N PHE A 322 21.63 -11.46 19.16
CA PHE A 322 22.47 -11.67 17.99
C PHE A 322 22.25 -10.58 16.96
N ASP A 323 23.33 -9.98 16.51
CA ASP A 323 23.34 -8.96 15.45
C ASP A 323 24.44 -9.27 14.43
N PHE A 324 24.20 -8.86 13.18
CA PHE A 324 25.12 -9.10 12.07
C PHE A 324 25.26 -7.86 11.18
N GLY A 325 26.21 -7.90 10.26
CA GLY A 325 26.49 -6.79 9.36
C GLY A 325 26.88 -5.48 10.07
N PRO A 326 26.55 -4.33 9.53
CA PRO A 326 26.83 -3.03 10.16
C PRO A 326 26.17 -2.85 11.53
N MET A 327 24.97 -3.40 11.75
CA MET A 327 24.26 -3.33 13.04
C MET A 327 25.11 -3.87 14.19
N LYS A 328 25.80 -4.99 13.97
CA LYS A 328 26.66 -5.60 15.00
C LYS A 328 27.71 -4.62 15.52
N LYS A 329 28.31 -3.79 14.64
CA LYS A 329 29.32 -2.79 15.04
C LYS A 329 28.72 -1.74 15.98
N HIS A 330 27.50 -1.26 15.68
CA HIS A 330 26.80 -0.28 16.51
C HIS A 330 26.41 -0.89 17.86
N GLU A 331 25.94 -2.12 17.86
CA GLU A 331 25.55 -2.83 19.07
C GLU A 331 26.76 -3.17 19.97
N ASP A 332 27.85 -3.65 19.40
CA ASP A 332 29.08 -3.93 20.14
C ASP A 332 29.68 -2.62 20.73
N ASN A 333 29.64 -1.51 19.99
CA ASN A 333 30.06 -0.21 20.51
C ASN A 333 29.18 0.22 21.69
N ALA A 334 27.85 0.16 21.54
CA ALA A 334 26.91 0.52 22.60
C ALA A 334 27.08 -0.33 23.86
N LYS A 335 27.33 -1.65 23.70
CA LYS A 335 27.59 -2.57 24.82
C LYS A 335 28.88 -2.24 25.56
N ASN A 336 29.97 -2.02 24.82
CA ASN A 336 31.32 -1.91 25.37
C ASN A 336 31.65 -0.49 25.90
N THR A 337 31.30 0.54 25.14
CA THR A 337 31.63 1.93 25.46
C THR A 337 30.49 2.71 26.11
N GLY A 338 29.25 2.26 25.87
CA GLY A 338 28.04 3.01 26.23
C GLY A 338 27.68 4.11 25.24
N ASP A 339 28.45 4.30 24.16
CA ASP A 339 28.08 5.23 23.08
C ASP A 339 27.03 4.59 22.16
N LEU A 340 25.85 5.17 22.15
CA LEU A 340 24.67 4.61 21.45
C LEU A 340 24.65 4.95 19.95
N PHE A 341 25.50 5.88 19.49
CA PHE A 341 25.46 6.37 18.11
C PHE A 341 26.55 5.78 17.21
N SER A 342 27.73 5.52 17.77
CA SER A 342 28.92 5.01 17.04
C SER A 342 29.41 5.92 15.89
N THR A 343 28.95 7.17 15.83
CA THR A 343 29.29 8.20 14.86
C THR A 343 29.48 9.52 15.58
N GLU A 344 30.24 10.46 15.00
CA GLU A 344 30.37 11.82 15.55
C GLU A 344 29.09 12.64 15.38
N ASP A 345 28.29 12.31 14.39
CA ASP A 345 27.00 12.93 14.11
C ASP A 345 25.99 12.61 15.22
N ARG A 346 25.41 13.66 15.80
CA ARG A 346 24.36 13.60 16.84
C ARG A 346 23.11 14.32 16.35
N PRO A 347 22.40 13.76 15.34
CA PRO A 347 21.19 14.37 14.84
C PRO A 347 20.15 14.44 15.97
N TYR A 348 19.28 15.45 15.91
CA TYR A 348 18.20 15.66 16.88
C TYR A 348 18.61 16.10 18.30
N GLU A 349 19.85 16.47 18.57
CA GLU A 349 20.32 16.94 19.90
C GLU A 349 19.53 18.16 20.40
N ASN A 350 18.99 18.98 19.48
CA ASN A 350 18.25 20.21 19.77
C ASN A 350 16.74 20.11 19.47
N VAL A 351 16.17 18.92 19.31
CA VAL A 351 14.74 18.77 19.07
C VAL A 351 13.94 18.98 20.35
N VAL A 352 13.10 20.01 20.34
CA VAL A 352 12.16 20.26 21.44
C VAL A 352 11.01 19.25 21.34
N GLU A 353 10.88 18.39 22.34
CA GLU A 353 9.76 17.46 22.45
C GLU A 353 8.42 18.21 22.65
N GLU A 354 7.34 17.79 21.98
CA GLU A 354 6.03 18.37 22.21
C GLU A 354 5.60 18.16 23.68
N LYS A 355 4.96 19.19 24.25
CA LYS A 355 4.42 19.11 25.62
C LYS A 355 3.28 18.09 25.65
N VAL A 356 3.49 16.99 26.36
CA VAL A 356 2.48 15.98 26.65
C VAL A 356 1.98 16.13 28.09
N ASN A 357 0.78 15.62 28.40
CA ASN A 357 0.25 15.65 29.75
C ASN A 357 1.16 14.82 30.69
N GLU A 358 1.65 15.44 31.76
CA GLU A 358 2.51 14.78 32.75
C GLU A 358 1.75 13.79 33.65
N ASN A 359 0.43 13.94 33.76
CA ASN A 359 -0.46 13.08 34.55
C ASN A 359 -1.15 12.00 33.70
N GLY A 360 -0.57 11.65 32.54
CA GLY A 360 -1.06 10.58 31.69
C GLY A 360 -1.08 9.23 32.40
N HIS A 361 -1.99 8.36 32.01
CA HIS A 361 -2.07 6.98 32.51
C HIS A 361 -1.99 6.02 31.35
N ILE A 362 -1.45 4.80 31.56
CA ILE A 362 -1.34 3.76 30.51
C ILE A 362 -2.69 3.49 29.82
N LEU A 363 -3.80 3.62 30.55
CA LEU A 363 -5.13 3.48 29.99
C LEU A 363 -5.48 4.54 28.94
N ASP A 364 -4.80 5.69 28.94
CA ASP A 364 -4.99 6.74 27.92
C ASP A 364 -4.38 6.36 26.57
N LEU A 365 -3.55 5.31 26.52
CA LEU A 365 -3.06 4.66 25.32
C LEU A 365 -3.95 3.46 24.94
N ILE A 366 -4.24 2.60 25.93
CA ILE A 366 -4.89 1.29 25.67
C ILE A 366 -6.37 1.48 25.33
N LEU A 367 -7.13 2.27 26.10
CA LEU A 367 -8.59 2.39 25.92
C LEU A 367 -8.96 3.00 24.55
N PRO A 368 -8.37 4.11 24.10
CA PRO A 368 -8.70 4.70 22.80
C PRO A 368 -8.54 3.72 21.63
N VAL A 369 -7.47 2.94 21.61
CA VAL A 369 -7.16 2.04 20.50
C VAL A 369 -7.91 0.71 20.65
N PHE A 370 -7.70 -0.02 21.76
CA PHE A 370 -8.15 -1.41 21.88
C PHE A 370 -9.61 -1.56 22.32
N ILE A 371 -10.16 -0.59 23.02
CA ILE A 371 -11.51 -0.68 23.59
C ILE A 371 -12.51 0.23 22.86
N PHE A 372 -12.05 1.37 22.32
CA PHE A 372 -12.97 2.30 21.65
C PHE A 372 -12.88 2.16 20.13
N LEU A 373 -11.70 2.32 19.52
CA LEU A 373 -11.54 2.29 18.06
C LEU A 373 -11.79 0.90 17.47
N ILE A 374 -10.98 -0.10 17.85
CA ILE A 374 -11.04 -1.44 17.22
C ILE A 374 -12.41 -2.09 17.37
N PRO A 375 -13.03 -2.17 18.58
CA PRO A 375 -14.36 -2.76 18.70
C PRO A 375 -15.43 -1.98 17.95
N SER A 376 -15.35 -0.63 17.91
CA SER A 376 -16.29 0.17 17.13
C SER A 376 -16.19 -0.11 15.63
N CYS A 377 -14.96 -0.22 15.10
CA CYS A 377 -14.75 -0.59 13.69
C CYS A 377 -15.27 -2.01 13.40
N ILE A 378 -14.98 -3.01 14.26
CA ILE A 378 -15.48 -4.38 14.09
C ILE A 378 -17.00 -4.40 14.12
N ILE A 379 -17.63 -3.71 15.06
CA ILE A 379 -19.10 -3.65 15.17
C ILE A 379 -19.71 -3.01 13.92
N CYS A 380 -19.13 -1.93 13.42
CA CYS A 380 -19.62 -1.27 12.22
C CYS A 380 -19.37 -2.09 10.96
N LEU A 381 -18.25 -2.82 10.85
CA LEU A 381 -17.99 -3.75 9.75
C LEU A 381 -19.04 -4.86 9.70
N ILE A 382 -19.30 -5.57 10.81
CA ILE A 382 -20.33 -6.61 10.82
C ILE A 382 -21.74 -6.04 10.65
N TYR A 383 -21.98 -4.78 11.06
CA TYR A 383 -23.24 -4.08 10.81
C TYR A 383 -23.48 -3.90 9.31
N THR A 384 -22.47 -3.40 8.57
CA THR A 384 -22.57 -3.21 7.11
C THR A 384 -22.68 -4.53 6.35
N GLY A 385 -22.17 -5.64 6.90
CA GLY A 385 -22.27 -6.98 6.34
C GLY A 385 -23.52 -7.78 6.75
N GLY A 386 -24.52 -7.11 7.36
CA GLY A 386 -25.84 -7.73 7.60
C GLY A 386 -25.94 -8.61 8.85
N PHE A 387 -25.02 -8.50 9.83
CA PHE A 387 -25.08 -9.30 11.06
C PHE A 387 -26.38 -9.12 11.83
N PHE A 388 -26.89 -7.89 11.90
CA PHE A 388 -28.14 -7.60 12.59
C PHE A 388 -29.38 -7.99 11.78
N ASP A 389 -29.19 -8.35 10.50
CA ASP A 389 -30.24 -8.88 9.62
C ASP A 389 -30.23 -10.42 9.58
N GLY A 390 -29.37 -11.07 10.38
CA GLY A 390 -29.34 -12.51 10.61
C GLY A 390 -28.21 -13.28 9.93
N ALA A 391 -27.25 -12.59 9.30
CA ALA A 391 -26.04 -13.23 8.79
C ALA A 391 -25.13 -13.72 9.92
N SER A 392 -24.32 -14.75 9.69
CA SER A 392 -23.32 -15.17 10.68
C SER A 392 -22.24 -14.12 10.88
N PHE A 393 -21.51 -14.15 12.00
CA PHE A 393 -20.39 -13.23 12.25
C PHE A 393 -19.33 -13.31 11.14
N VAL A 394 -19.02 -14.52 10.67
CA VAL A 394 -18.01 -14.76 9.63
C VAL A 394 -18.47 -14.20 8.29
N ASP A 395 -19.70 -14.51 7.88
CA ASP A 395 -20.26 -14.04 6.61
C ASP A 395 -20.41 -12.51 6.63
N SER A 396 -20.94 -11.94 7.72
CA SER A 396 -21.06 -10.49 7.88
C SER A 396 -19.72 -9.76 7.84
N PHE A 397 -18.64 -10.36 8.33
CA PHE A 397 -17.32 -9.76 8.27
C PHE A 397 -16.71 -9.89 6.86
N ALA A 398 -16.99 -11.00 6.16
CA ALA A 398 -16.54 -11.21 4.78
C ALA A 398 -17.25 -10.28 3.79
N ASP A 399 -18.56 -10.02 4.00
CA ASP A 399 -19.39 -9.18 3.12
C ASP A 399 -19.43 -7.70 3.57
N ALA A 400 -18.62 -7.32 4.56
CA ALA A 400 -18.62 -5.97 5.10
C ALA A 400 -18.28 -4.91 4.05
N ASP A 401 -19.04 -3.81 4.02
CA ASP A 401 -18.62 -2.59 3.35
C ASP A 401 -17.49 -1.94 4.18
N ALA A 402 -16.26 -2.20 3.77
CA ALA A 402 -15.07 -1.75 4.50
C ALA A 402 -15.00 -0.23 4.61
N ALA A 403 -15.31 0.49 3.55
CA ALA A 403 -15.22 1.95 3.54
C ALA A 403 -16.23 2.57 4.51
N THR A 404 -17.49 2.18 4.42
CA THR A 404 -18.55 2.64 5.32
C THR A 404 -18.31 2.16 6.75
N GLY A 405 -18.01 0.87 6.95
CA GLY A 405 -17.82 0.28 8.27
C GLY A 405 -16.64 0.88 9.05
N LEU A 406 -15.49 1.08 8.39
CA LEU A 406 -14.32 1.71 9.00
C LEU A 406 -14.54 3.20 9.29
N ALA A 407 -15.16 3.95 8.36
CA ALA A 407 -15.47 5.37 8.57
C ALA A 407 -16.42 5.57 9.76
N MET A 408 -17.52 4.82 9.80
CA MET A 408 -18.49 4.89 10.91
C MET A 408 -17.85 4.47 12.24
N GLY A 409 -17.15 3.33 12.26
CA GLY A 409 -16.54 2.79 13.46
C GLY A 409 -15.45 3.68 14.04
N SER A 410 -14.60 4.24 13.20
CA SER A 410 -13.57 5.18 13.63
C SER A 410 -14.15 6.48 14.19
N MET A 411 -15.22 7.02 13.58
CA MET A 411 -15.90 8.20 14.08
C MET A 411 -16.53 7.96 15.46
N VAL A 412 -17.18 6.81 15.66
CA VAL A 412 -17.68 6.40 16.98
C VAL A 412 -16.54 6.29 17.99
N GLY A 413 -15.44 5.61 17.62
CA GLY A 413 -14.25 5.48 18.44
C GLY A 413 -13.63 6.83 18.82
N LEU A 414 -13.58 7.78 17.87
CA LEU A 414 -13.10 9.14 18.11
C LEU A 414 -13.98 9.89 19.12
N ILE A 415 -15.31 9.85 18.96
CA ILE A 415 -16.24 10.51 19.87
C ILE A 415 -16.07 9.96 21.30
N ILE A 416 -16.04 8.62 21.45
CA ILE A 416 -15.84 7.98 22.75
C ILE A 416 -14.48 8.37 23.35
N THR A 417 -13.43 8.41 22.53
CA THR A 417 -12.09 8.83 22.95
C THR A 417 -12.08 10.27 23.47
N ILE A 418 -12.70 11.22 22.75
CA ILE A 418 -12.79 12.62 23.17
C ILE A 418 -13.54 12.73 24.50
N VAL A 419 -14.71 12.07 24.61
CA VAL A 419 -15.52 12.07 25.87
C VAL A 419 -14.70 11.48 27.01
N TYR A 420 -14.04 10.35 26.82
CA TYR A 420 -13.18 9.72 27.82
C TYR A 420 -12.07 10.66 28.31
N LEU A 421 -11.32 11.27 27.39
CA LEU A 421 -10.18 12.14 27.73
C LEU A 421 -10.63 13.41 28.47
N VAL A 422 -11.80 13.97 28.11
CA VAL A 422 -12.41 15.12 28.83
C VAL A 422 -12.87 14.73 30.23
N LEU A 423 -13.62 13.63 30.37
CA LEU A 423 -14.12 13.16 31.66
C LEU A 423 -12.98 12.81 32.63
N ARG A 424 -11.92 12.23 32.11
CA ARG A 424 -10.71 11.91 32.87
C ARG A 424 -9.85 13.15 33.19
N LYS A 425 -10.17 14.30 32.59
CA LYS A 425 -9.37 15.53 32.67
C LYS A 425 -7.93 15.37 32.19
N ALA A 426 -7.71 14.45 31.25
CA ALA A 426 -6.41 14.23 30.60
C ALA A 426 -6.07 15.39 29.66
N SER A 427 -7.07 16.04 29.08
CA SER A 427 -6.91 17.21 28.21
C SER A 427 -8.17 18.08 28.28
N THR A 428 -8.05 19.37 27.96
CA THR A 428 -9.25 20.22 27.84
C THR A 428 -9.93 19.96 26.50
N PHE A 429 -11.25 20.19 26.42
CA PHE A 429 -11.99 20.06 25.17
C PHE A 429 -11.39 20.95 24.08
N HIS A 430 -10.96 22.16 24.42
CA HIS A 430 -10.29 23.07 23.46
C HIS A 430 -9.00 22.48 22.89
N ASP A 431 -8.13 21.94 23.76
CA ASP A 431 -6.87 21.31 23.31
C ASP A 431 -7.10 20.09 22.41
N LEU A 432 -8.19 19.33 22.66
CA LEU A 432 -8.57 18.19 21.82
C LEU A 432 -9.04 18.67 20.44
N MET A 433 -9.86 19.73 20.40
CA MET A 433 -10.32 20.32 19.13
C MET A 433 -9.15 20.91 18.30
N ASP A 434 -8.17 21.54 18.94
CA ASP A 434 -6.95 22.03 18.30
C ASP A 434 -6.08 20.91 17.73
N SER A 435 -6.31 19.67 18.13
CA SER A 435 -5.60 18.50 17.63
C SER A 435 -6.17 17.96 16.32
N LEU A 436 -7.45 18.25 16.01
CA LEU A 436 -8.09 17.76 14.78
C LEU A 436 -7.34 18.18 13.50
N PRO A 437 -7.00 19.48 13.30
CA PRO A 437 -6.21 19.88 12.12
C PRO A 437 -4.81 19.27 12.06
N LYS A 438 -4.21 18.95 13.22
CA LYS A 438 -2.89 18.31 13.27
C LYS A 438 -2.98 16.85 12.79
N GLY A 439 -3.99 16.11 13.27
CA GLY A 439 -4.24 14.74 12.83
C GLY A 439 -4.51 14.65 11.33
N PHE A 440 -5.38 15.55 10.81
CA PHE A 440 -5.62 15.64 9.37
C PHE A 440 -4.32 15.88 8.58
N ARG A 441 -3.50 16.83 9.02
CA ARG A 441 -2.24 17.16 8.36
C ARG A 441 -1.27 15.98 8.28
N ASN A 442 -1.27 15.11 9.29
CA ASN A 442 -0.42 13.92 9.29
C ASN A 442 -0.82 12.93 8.19
N MET A 443 -2.10 12.88 7.81
CA MET A 443 -2.61 11.96 6.79
C MET A 443 -2.61 12.54 5.37
N VAL A 444 -2.35 13.85 5.19
CA VAL A 444 -2.36 14.50 3.86
C VAL A 444 -1.48 13.77 2.83
N PRO A 445 -0.25 13.32 3.13
CA PRO A 445 0.56 12.59 2.15
C PRO A 445 -0.13 11.31 1.65
N ALA A 446 -0.66 10.49 2.55
CA ALA A 446 -1.38 9.27 2.22
C ALA A 446 -2.65 9.54 1.38
N ILE A 447 -3.44 10.53 1.79
CA ILE A 447 -4.66 10.98 1.09
C ILE A 447 -4.33 11.38 -0.36
N LEU A 448 -3.30 12.19 -0.56
CA LEU A 448 -2.89 12.62 -1.91
C LEU A 448 -2.47 11.42 -2.78
N ILE A 449 -1.68 10.49 -2.24
CA ILE A 449 -1.26 9.29 -2.97
C ILE A 449 -2.47 8.48 -3.43
N LEU A 450 -3.45 8.25 -2.54
CA LEU A 450 -4.65 7.49 -2.88
C LEU A 450 -5.47 8.16 -3.99
N ILE A 451 -5.73 9.45 -3.89
CA ILE A 451 -6.49 10.20 -4.92
C ILE A 451 -5.80 10.08 -6.29
N PHE A 452 -4.48 10.25 -6.36
CA PHE A 452 -3.73 10.09 -7.60
C PHE A 452 -3.75 8.65 -8.12
N ALA A 453 -3.62 7.67 -7.22
CA ALA A 453 -3.64 6.25 -7.59
C ALA A 453 -5.01 5.82 -8.12
N TRP A 454 -6.11 6.21 -7.48
CA TRP A 454 -7.46 5.95 -7.94
C TRP A 454 -7.73 6.57 -9.31
N THR A 455 -7.33 7.84 -9.50
CA THR A 455 -7.44 8.53 -10.80
C THR A 455 -6.66 7.79 -11.89
N LEU A 456 -5.43 7.38 -11.63
CA LEU A 456 -4.63 6.60 -12.59
C LEU A 456 -5.29 5.25 -12.90
N THR A 457 -5.81 4.58 -11.88
CA THR A 457 -6.49 3.28 -12.01
C THR A 457 -7.75 3.39 -12.84
N SER A 458 -8.60 4.40 -12.58
CA SER A 458 -9.82 4.63 -13.34
C SER A 458 -9.51 4.83 -14.83
N ILE A 459 -8.64 5.78 -15.15
CA ILE A 459 -8.24 6.08 -16.54
C ILE A 459 -7.60 4.85 -17.22
N THR A 460 -6.81 4.08 -16.49
CA THR A 460 -6.16 2.88 -17.04
C THR A 460 -7.18 1.75 -17.31
N LYS A 461 -8.15 1.57 -16.42
CA LYS A 461 -9.27 0.63 -16.61
C LYS A 461 -10.11 1.02 -17.82
N GLU A 462 -10.42 2.30 -17.99
CA GLU A 462 -11.19 2.80 -19.13
C GLU A 462 -10.47 2.65 -20.48
N LEU A 463 -9.16 2.46 -20.48
CA LEU A 463 -8.38 2.03 -21.66
C LEU A 463 -8.40 0.51 -21.89
N GLY A 464 -9.13 -0.26 -21.06
CA GLY A 464 -9.24 -1.71 -21.20
C GLY A 464 -7.99 -2.48 -20.76
N SER A 465 -7.24 -1.96 -19.79
CA SER A 465 -6.00 -2.59 -19.31
C SER A 465 -6.22 -3.99 -18.74
N SER A 466 -7.31 -4.21 -18.00
CA SER A 466 -7.62 -5.52 -17.42
C SER A 466 -7.87 -6.58 -18.50
N ALA A 467 -8.66 -6.26 -19.52
CA ALA A 467 -8.92 -7.17 -20.64
C ALA A 467 -7.63 -7.49 -21.42
N TYR A 468 -6.76 -6.48 -21.65
CA TYR A 468 -5.48 -6.70 -22.31
C TYR A 468 -4.56 -7.62 -21.48
N VAL A 469 -4.43 -7.39 -20.17
CA VAL A 469 -3.61 -8.23 -19.29
C VAL A 469 -4.13 -9.67 -19.29
N THR A 470 -5.42 -9.86 -19.14
CA THR A 470 -6.04 -11.19 -19.17
C THR A 470 -5.77 -11.89 -20.50
N SER A 471 -5.89 -11.21 -21.65
CA SER A 471 -5.62 -11.80 -22.96
C SER A 471 -4.17 -12.25 -23.14
N VAL A 472 -3.21 -11.43 -22.68
CA VAL A 472 -1.77 -11.77 -22.76
C VAL A 472 -1.43 -12.94 -21.83
N LEU A 473 -2.05 -13.01 -20.66
CA LEU A 473 -1.76 -14.04 -19.67
C LEU A 473 -2.49 -15.36 -19.94
N ALA A 474 -3.57 -15.35 -20.71
CA ALA A 474 -4.27 -16.58 -21.14
C ALA A 474 -3.31 -17.56 -21.85
N ASP A 475 -2.36 -17.04 -22.65
CA ASP A 475 -1.39 -17.82 -23.40
C ASP A 475 -0.08 -18.08 -22.63
N ALA A 476 0.11 -17.54 -21.44
CA ALA A 476 1.38 -17.58 -20.70
C ALA A 476 1.70 -18.97 -20.09
N GLY A 477 0.75 -19.90 -20.05
CA GLY A 477 0.97 -21.24 -19.52
C GLY A 477 1.53 -21.22 -18.08
N ASN A 478 2.56 -22.03 -17.82
CA ASN A 478 3.20 -22.12 -16.50
C ASN A 478 3.99 -20.86 -16.08
N LEU A 479 4.20 -19.89 -16.97
CA LEU A 479 4.93 -18.65 -16.64
C LEU A 479 4.17 -17.82 -15.61
N LYS A 480 2.83 -17.87 -15.61
CA LYS A 480 2.00 -17.18 -14.62
C LYS A 480 2.31 -17.57 -13.16
N ASN A 481 2.81 -18.79 -12.94
CA ASN A 481 3.17 -19.27 -11.60
C ASN A 481 4.41 -18.55 -11.01
N PHE A 482 5.23 -17.91 -11.84
CA PHE A 482 6.35 -17.06 -11.39
C PHE A 482 5.92 -15.63 -11.08
N LEU A 483 4.74 -15.20 -11.54
CA LEU A 483 4.30 -13.80 -11.40
C LEU A 483 4.27 -13.29 -9.96
N PRO A 484 3.86 -14.05 -8.94
CA PRO A 484 3.96 -13.58 -7.56
C PRO A 484 5.38 -13.15 -7.16
N ALA A 485 6.38 -13.97 -7.48
CA ALA A 485 7.78 -13.62 -7.20
C ALA A 485 8.24 -12.40 -8.02
N ILE A 486 7.79 -12.27 -9.26
CA ILE A 486 8.07 -11.11 -10.13
C ILE A 486 7.41 -9.85 -9.55
N PHE A 487 6.15 -9.93 -9.12
CA PHE A 487 5.45 -8.79 -8.50
C PHE A 487 6.17 -8.31 -7.22
N MET A 488 6.66 -9.24 -6.39
CA MET A 488 7.48 -8.86 -5.23
C MET A 488 8.71 -8.05 -5.64
N VAL A 489 9.42 -8.49 -6.69
CA VAL A 489 10.64 -7.81 -7.16
C VAL A 489 10.30 -6.45 -7.76
N VAL A 490 9.28 -6.36 -8.62
CA VAL A 490 8.87 -5.10 -9.25
C VAL A 490 8.41 -4.10 -8.21
N ALA A 491 7.53 -4.52 -7.29
CA ALA A 491 7.06 -3.68 -6.19
C ALA A 491 8.23 -3.19 -5.30
N CYS A 492 9.21 -4.07 -5.02
CA CYS A 492 10.42 -3.69 -4.30
C CYS A 492 11.19 -2.56 -5.00
N PHE A 493 11.43 -2.67 -6.30
CA PHE A 493 12.16 -1.64 -7.04
C PHE A 493 11.41 -0.30 -7.08
N ILE A 494 10.09 -0.34 -7.23
CA ILE A 494 9.25 0.87 -7.22
C ILE A 494 9.33 1.51 -5.83
N ALA A 495 9.04 0.77 -4.77
CA ALA A 495 9.03 1.27 -3.40
C ALA A 495 10.40 1.80 -2.97
N PHE A 496 11.50 1.08 -3.29
CA PHE A 496 12.86 1.54 -3.04
C PHE A 496 13.17 2.89 -3.71
N SER A 497 12.70 3.08 -4.93
CA SER A 497 12.99 4.28 -5.72
C SER A 497 12.12 5.47 -5.35
N THR A 498 10.88 5.21 -4.96
CA THR A 498 9.90 6.25 -4.62
C THR A 498 9.89 6.59 -3.14
N GLY A 499 10.35 5.66 -2.29
CA GLY A 499 10.33 5.79 -0.84
C GLY A 499 8.92 5.70 -0.26
N THR A 500 7.99 4.99 -0.94
CA THR A 500 6.64 4.80 -0.42
C THR A 500 6.04 3.45 -0.83
N SER A 501 5.62 2.69 0.17
CA SER A 501 4.85 1.46 -0.04
C SER A 501 3.45 1.77 -0.57
N TRP A 502 2.80 2.83 -0.08
CA TRP A 502 1.44 3.22 -0.47
C TRP A 502 1.34 3.56 -1.95
N GLY A 503 2.25 4.42 -2.44
CA GLY A 503 2.32 4.75 -3.86
C GLY A 503 2.59 3.54 -4.75
N THR A 504 3.41 2.61 -4.27
CA THR A 504 3.71 1.36 -4.97
C THR A 504 2.47 0.46 -5.04
N MET A 505 1.75 0.28 -3.94
CA MET A 505 0.53 -0.52 -3.89
C MET A 505 -0.58 0.09 -4.74
N GLY A 506 -0.76 1.42 -4.68
CA GLY A 506 -1.74 2.12 -5.50
C GLY A 506 -1.56 1.91 -7.01
N ILE A 507 -0.32 1.76 -7.47
CA ILE A 507 -0.01 1.48 -8.88
C ILE A 507 -0.11 -0.03 -9.19
N MET A 508 0.43 -0.88 -8.32
CA MET A 508 0.62 -2.30 -8.61
C MET A 508 -0.61 -3.16 -8.32
N LEU A 509 -1.33 -2.90 -7.22
CA LEU A 509 -2.45 -3.77 -6.81
C LEU A 509 -3.57 -3.86 -7.85
N PRO A 510 -3.98 -2.79 -8.54
CA PRO A 510 -4.97 -2.89 -9.62
C PRO A 510 -4.52 -3.81 -10.77
N ILE A 511 -3.21 -3.80 -11.08
CA ILE A 511 -2.63 -4.67 -12.12
C ILE A 511 -2.60 -6.12 -11.63
N VAL A 512 -2.16 -6.32 -10.39
CA VAL A 512 -2.06 -7.65 -9.76
C VAL A 512 -3.45 -8.27 -9.57
N ALA A 513 -4.47 -7.47 -9.27
CA ALA A 513 -5.85 -7.96 -9.11
C ALA A 513 -6.46 -8.55 -10.39
N ALA A 514 -5.85 -8.29 -11.55
CA ALA A 514 -6.36 -8.72 -12.85
C ALA A 514 -5.49 -9.80 -13.54
N PHE A 515 -4.46 -10.36 -12.86
CA PHE A 515 -3.47 -11.19 -13.57
C PHE A 515 -3.83 -12.66 -13.74
N THR A 516 -4.85 -13.18 -13.05
CA THR A 516 -5.20 -14.61 -13.06
C THR A 516 -6.67 -14.82 -12.68
N ASP A 517 -7.23 -15.92 -13.15
CA ASP A 517 -8.56 -16.42 -12.76
C ASP A 517 -8.48 -17.48 -11.65
N ASP A 518 -7.27 -17.84 -11.19
CA ASP A 518 -7.07 -18.73 -10.04
C ASP A 518 -7.01 -17.90 -8.75
N TYR A 519 -8.07 -18.01 -7.93
CA TYR A 519 -8.22 -17.23 -6.70
C TYR A 519 -7.06 -17.45 -5.71
N ASN A 520 -6.58 -18.69 -5.53
CA ASN A 520 -5.46 -18.95 -4.62
C ASN A 520 -4.16 -18.30 -5.13
N LEU A 521 -3.92 -18.35 -6.43
CA LEU A 521 -2.76 -17.69 -7.04
C LEU A 521 -2.87 -16.17 -6.94
N LEU A 522 -4.10 -15.62 -7.06
CA LEU A 522 -4.38 -14.21 -6.88
C LEU A 522 -4.01 -13.73 -5.47
N LEU A 523 -4.44 -14.44 -4.42
CA LEU A 523 -4.09 -14.10 -3.03
C LEU A 523 -2.56 -14.06 -2.81
N ILE A 524 -1.84 -15.01 -3.40
CA ILE A 524 -0.38 -15.06 -3.33
C ILE A 524 0.24 -13.88 -4.09
N GLY A 525 -0.30 -13.52 -5.27
CA GLY A 525 0.16 -12.39 -6.07
C GLY A 525 -0.03 -11.04 -5.35
N ILE A 526 -1.19 -10.81 -4.77
CA ILE A 526 -1.50 -9.62 -3.95
C ILE A 526 -0.55 -9.55 -2.75
N SER A 527 -0.40 -10.66 -2.01
CA SER A 527 0.51 -10.74 -0.88
C SER A 527 1.96 -10.48 -1.26
N ALA A 528 2.41 -10.99 -2.40
CA ALA A 528 3.76 -10.77 -2.90
C ALA A 528 4.01 -9.32 -3.30
N CYS A 529 3.02 -8.66 -3.90
CA CYS A 529 3.07 -7.23 -4.20
C CYS A 529 3.20 -6.40 -2.91
N MET A 530 2.35 -6.65 -1.93
CA MET A 530 2.41 -6.02 -0.61
C MET A 530 3.77 -6.24 0.07
N ALA A 531 4.27 -7.47 0.06
CA ALA A 531 5.57 -7.84 0.62
C ALA A 531 6.73 -7.09 -0.06
N GLY A 532 6.70 -7.01 -1.38
CA GLY A 532 7.68 -6.27 -2.18
C GLY A 532 7.67 -4.78 -1.89
N ALA A 533 6.49 -4.18 -1.78
CA ALA A 533 6.32 -2.76 -1.45
C ALA A 533 6.93 -2.43 -0.07
N VAL A 534 6.62 -3.22 0.97
CA VAL A 534 7.19 -3.02 2.32
C VAL A 534 8.70 -3.25 2.34
N PHE A 535 9.19 -4.30 1.66
CA PHE A 535 10.64 -4.57 1.59
C PHE A 535 11.42 -3.45 0.90
N GLY A 536 10.92 -2.96 -0.24
CA GLY A 536 11.56 -1.88 -0.99
C GLY A 536 11.64 -0.59 -0.17
N ASP A 537 10.58 -0.28 0.53
CA ASP A 537 10.47 0.87 1.43
C ASP A 537 11.48 0.80 2.57
N HIS A 538 11.55 -0.32 3.28
CA HIS A 538 12.53 -0.58 4.35
C HIS A 538 14.00 -0.44 3.91
N CYS A 539 14.32 -0.59 2.63
CA CYS A 539 15.67 -0.42 2.11
C CYS A 539 15.91 0.97 1.53
N SER A 540 14.87 1.79 1.37
CA SER A 540 14.96 3.08 0.68
C SER A 540 15.50 4.19 1.59
N PRO A 541 16.53 4.94 1.14
CA PRO A 541 17.03 6.09 1.89
C PRO A 541 16.11 7.32 1.80
N ILE A 542 15.03 7.26 1.04
CA ILE A 542 14.04 8.34 0.90
C ILE A 542 12.65 7.92 1.42
N SER A 543 12.57 6.74 2.06
CA SER A 543 11.34 6.24 2.67
C SER A 543 10.87 7.16 3.79
N ASP A 544 9.58 7.46 3.78
CA ASP A 544 8.93 8.26 4.80
C ASP A 544 8.91 7.54 6.16
N THR A 545 8.59 6.23 6.21
CA THR A 545 8.61 5.45 7.45
C THR A 545 10.02 5.29 8.02
N THR A 546 11.02 5.07 7.16
CA THR A 546 12.42 4.97 7.56
C THR A 546 12.96 6.32 8.09
N ILE A 547 12.55 7.45 7.49
CA ILE A 547 12.86 8.80 8.01
C ILE A 547 12.20 9.00 9.37
N MET A 548 10.93 8.63 9.53
CA MET A 548 10.19 8.81 10.79
C MET A 548 10.71 7.89 11.89
N SER A 549 11.08 6.65 11.58
CA SER A 549 11.71 5.70 12.52
C SER A 549 13.08 6.22 12.99
N SER A 550 13.86 6.81 12.09
CA SER A 550 15.12 7.48 12.42
C SER A 550 14.90 8.66 13.38
N ALA A 551 13.90 9.49 13.11
CA ALA A 551 13.54 10.63 13.95
C ALA A 551 12.99 10.17 15.31
N GLY A 552 12.13 9.16 15.34
CA GLY A 552 11.60 8.55 16.57
C GLY A 552 12.70 7.99 17.46
N ALA A 553 13.65 7.26 16.88
CA ALA A 553 14.81 6.73 17.59
C ALA A 553 15.88 7.79 17.87
N GLN A 554 15.79 8.96 17.25
CA GLN A 554 16.88 9.97 17.22
C GLN A 554 18.20 9.36 16.72
N CYS A 555 18.13 8.61 15.63
CA CYS A 555 19.26 7.99 14.95
C CYS A 555 19.62 8.78 13.68
N SER A 556 20.88 8.76 13.26
CA SER A 556 21.22 9.24 11.92
C SER A 556 20.49 8.39 10.87
N HIS A 557 19.78 9.05 9.95
CA HIS A 557 18.96 8.38 8.95
C HIS A 557 19.79 7.43 8.08
N ILE A 558 20.94 7.85 7.61
CA ILE A 558 21.84 7.01 6.78
C ILE A 558 22.38 5.81 7.57
N VAL A 559 22.64 5.97 8.86
CA VAL A 559 23.03 4.85 9.74
C VAL A 559 21.89 3.86 9.86
N HIS A 560 20.67 4.33 10.08
CA HIS A 560 19.49 3.47 10.14
C HIS A 560 19.32 2.65 8.86
N VAL A 561 19.23 3.29 7.69
CA VAL A 561 19.09 2.61 6.39
C VAL A 561 20.19 1.56 6.19
N SER A 562 21.47 1.94 6.39
CA SER A 562 22.60 1.05 6.14
C SER A 562 22.66 -0.14 7.10
N THR A 563 22.17 0.01 8.32
CA THR A 563 22.14 -1.07 9.33
C THR A 563 20.94 -1.98 9.17
N GLN A 564 19.80 -1.46 8.69
CA GLN A 564 18.56 -2.21 8.44
C GLN A 564 18.61 -3.06 7.17
N ALA A 565 19.18 -2.53 6.09
CA ALA A 565 19.16 -3.17 4.77
C ALA A 565 19.64 -4.64 4.77
N PRO A 566 20.72 -5.06 5.48
CA PRO A 566 21.10 -6.47 5.55
C PRO A 566 20.05 -7.38 6.19
N TYR A 567 19.30 -6.88 7.17
CA TYR A 567 18.21 -7.64 7.81
C TYR A 567 17.05 -7.81 6.84
N ALA A 568 16.61 -6.71 6.23
CA ALA A 568 15.54 -6.71 5.24
C ALA A 568 15.86 -7.61 4.04
N LEU A 569 17.12 -7.58 3.53
CA LEU A 569 17.57 -8.44 2.43
C LEU A 569 17.53 -9.94 2.77
N VAL A 570 17.90 -10.34 3.98
CA VAL A 570 17.82 -11.74 4.40
C VAL A 570 16.36 -12.20 4.43
N VAL A 571 15.47 -11.40 5.02
CA VAL A 571 14.03 -11.71 5.05
C VAL A 571 13.44 -11.77 3.65
N ALA A 572 13.75 -10.79 2.81
CA ALA A 572 13.25 -10.74 1.43
C ALA A 572 13.75 -11.89 0.57
N GLY A 573 15.02 -12.29 0.73
CA GLY A 573 15.57 -13.43 0.01
C GLY A 573 14.86 -14.74 0.34
N VAL A 574 14.57 -14.98 1.63
CA VAL A 574 13.76 -16.13 2.04
C VAL A 574 12.34 -16.01 1.50
N SER A 575 11.69 -14.85 1.64
CA SER A 575 10.33 -14.62 1.14
C SER A 575 10.22 -14.85 -0.36
N PHE A 576 11.17 -14.36 -1.14
CA PHE A 576 11.21 -14.54 -2.61
C PHE A 576 11.22 -16.02 -2.99
N VAL A 577 12.06 -16.84 -2.32
CA VAL A 577 12.11 -18.29 -2.57
C VAL A 577 10.76 -18.93 -2.25
N PHE A 578 10.10 -18.54 -1.16
CA PHE A 578 8.81 -19.09 -0.80
C PHE A 578 7.68 -18.61 -1.72
N TYR A 579 7.74 -17.40 -2.29
CA TYR A 579 6.80 -16.96 -3.33
C TYR A 579 6.93 -17.77 -4.63
N ILE A 580 8.13 -18.19 -5.01
CA ILE A 580 8.30 -19.13 -6.12
C ILE A 580 7.56 -20.44 -5.82
N PHE A 581 7.80 -21.07 -4.67
CA PHE A 581 7.12 -22.32 -4.32
C PHE A 581 5.60 -22.16 -4.20
N ALA A 582 5.13 -21.06 -3.60
CA ALA A 582 3.71 -20.79 -3.45
C ALA A 582 3.01 -20.59 -4.80
N GLY A 583 3.65 -19.92 -5.77
CA GLY A 583 3.12 -19.73 -7.11
C GLY A 583 2.94 -21.05 -7.87
N PHE A 584 3.79 -22.05 -7.63
CA PHE A 584 3.64 -23.39 -8.23
C PHE A 584 2.68 -24.31 -7.48
N LEU A 585 2.43 -24.06 -6.20
CA LEU A 585 1.58 -24.88 -5.34
C LEU A 585 0.57 -24.01 -4.57
N PRO A 586 -0.28 -23.24 -5.26
CA PRO A 586 -1.14 -22.23 -4.63
C PRO A 586 -2.12 -22.84 -3.61
N SER A 587 -2.68 -24.01 -3.87
CA SER A 587 -3.67 -24.66 -2.99
C SER A 587 -3.11 -25.06 -1.61
N VAL A 588 -1.80 -25.19 -1.47
CA VAL A 588 -1.12 -25.57 -0.20
C VAL A 588 -0.15 -24.49 0.29
N ALA A 589 -0.24 -23.29 -0.26
CA ALA A 589 0.67 -22.18 0.02
C ALA A 589 0.73 -21.79 1.51
N TRP A 590 -0.34 -22.00 2.27
CA TRP A 590 -0.37 -21.77 3.72
C TRP A 590 0.68 -22.61 4.50
N ILE A 591 1.08 -23.79 3.97
CA ILE A 591 2.14 -24.61 4.56
C ILE A 591 3.48 -23.85 4.48
N PHE A 592 3.72 -23.11 3.40
CA PHE A 592 4.96 -22.35 3.22
C PHE A 592 5.13 -21.22 4.23
N THR A 593 4.07 -20.73 4.82
CA THR A 593 4.14 -19.79 5.95
C THR A 593 4.81 -20.46 7.15
N ILE A 594 4.36 -21.65 7.54
CA ILE A 594 4.90 -22.39 8.69
C ILE A 594 6.34 -22.82 8.41
N VAL A 595 6.58 -23.43 7.25
CA VAL A 595 7.91 -23.89 6.84
C VAL A 595 8.87 -22.72 6.68
N GLY A 596 8.41 -21.60 6.13
CA GLY A 596 9.20 -20.39 5.95
C GLY A 596 9.59 -19.73 7.27
N CYS A 597 8.67 -19.66 8.25
CA CYS A 597 8.99 -19.22 9.60
C CYS A 597 10.09 -20.09 10.25
N ALA A 598 9.97 -21.40 10.13
CA ALA A 598 10.99 -22.34 10.63
C ALA A 598 12.33 -22.18 9.88
N ALA A 599 12.28 -22.02 8.56
CA ALA A 599 13.46 -21.76 7.73
C ALA A 599 14.16 -20.46 8.12
N MET A 600 13.39 -19.40 8.41
CA MET A 600 13.93 -18.11 8.84
C MET A 600 14.70 -18.23 10.17
N VAL A 601 14.14 -18.93 11.16
CA VAL A 601 14.84 -19.23 12.41
C VAL A 601 16.12 -20.03 12.12
N GLY A 602 16.04 -21.04 11.24
CA GLY A 602 17.20 -21.87 10.84
C GLY A 602 18.31 -21.06 10.19
N VAL A 603 17.96 -20.12 9.29
CA VAL A 603 18.91 -19.21 8.62
C VAL A 603 19.64 -18.35 9.65
N LEU A 604 18.91 -17.70 10.55
CA LEU A 604 19.49 -16.83 11.59
C LEU A 604 20.37 -17.62 12.58
N PHE A 605 19.95 -18.81 12.96
CA PHE A 605 20.75 -19.68 13.82
C PHE A 605 22.03 -20.14 13.12
N GLY A 606 21.94 -20.53 11.85
CA GLY A 606 23.10 -20.87 11.02
C GLY A 606 24.07 -19.72 10.85
N MET A 607 23.57 -18.50 10.60
CA MET A 607 24.39 -17.30 10.52
C MET A 607 25.13 -17.04 11.83
N LYS A 608 24.44 -17.17 12.97
CA LYS A 608 25.06 -17.04 14.29
C LYS A 608 26.20 -18.05 14.49
N MET A 609 25.96 -19.34 14.21
CA MET A 609 26.97 -20.39 14.35
C MET A 609 28.22 -20.14 13.50
N ILE A 610 28.04 -19.64 12.26
CA ILE A 610 29.15 -19.30 11.36
C ILE A 610 29.96 -18.12 11.91
N MET A 611 29.29 -17.13 12.46
CA MET A 611 29.95 -15.94 13.01
C MET A 611 30.68 -16.26 14.31
N ASP A 612 30.09 -17.04 15.19
CA ASP A 612 30.71 -17.48 16.45
C ASP A 612 32.01 -18.29 16.17
N LYS A 613 31.98 -19.22 15.19
CA LYS A 613 33.17 -19.95 14.75
C LYS A 613 34.27 -19.10 14.15
N LYS A 614 33.94 -17.96 13.52
CA LYS A 614 34.93 -17.02 12.99
C LYS A 614 35.54 -16.12 14.08
N ALA A 615 34.87 -15.96 15.20
CA ALA A 615 35.36 -15.16 16.32
C ALA A 615 36.37 -15.93 17.21
N GLU A 616 36.19 -17.25 17.35
CA GLU A 616 37.10 -18.13 18.16
C GLU A 616 38.58 -18.10 17.73
N PRO A 617 39.01 -17.98 16.44
CA PRO A 617 40.43 -17.94 16.08
C PRO A 617 41.14 -16.61 16.41
N ALA A 618 40.40 -15.52 16.67
CA ALA A 618 40.97 -14.22 16.95
C ALA A 618 41.34 -13.97 18.42
N GLU A 619 40.78 -14.77 19.35
CA GLU A 619 41.13 -14.73 20.78
C GLU A 619 42.24 -15.73 21.15
N ALA A 620 42.59 -16.64 20.23
CA ALA A 620 43.64 -17.67 20.47
C ALA A 620 44.98 -17.32 19.78
N ALA A 621 45.11 -16.16 19.12
CA ALA A 621 46.31 -15.63 18.52
C ALA A 621 46.69 -14.30 19.20
#